data_9b5007dcc034257b4d78240e21fe781f
#
_entry.id   9b5007dcc034257b4d78240e21fe781f
#
_cell.length_a   1.000
_cell.length_b   1.000
_cell.length_c   1.000
_cell.angle_alpha   90.00
_cell.angle_beta   90.00
_cell.angle_gamma   90.00
#
_symmetry.space_group_name_H-M   'P 1'
#
loop_
_entity.id
_entity.type
_entity.pdbx_description
1 polymer ?
#
loop_
_entity_poly.entity_id
_entity_poly.type
_entity_poly.pdbx_seq_one_letter_code
_entity_poly.pdbx_strand_id
1 'polypeptide(L)'
;VEWVSGPTSRGTFQNATLQPEQGPAWPTRQATIEWQRGPTGEILAGQAQVDALDVAQLDAWMALAPTQWADLWHQAAPQGLLKQLQWRWTGPLDQMQVQSWKAQAIDVAWQPAHTSKAQALARWPGVSGLSAELSGTGQEMKGQVSVREGHLLWPGLWEEPKQNIDRFQADVLLQSDPQQTRMQWSHAQLESGPTHIDFNADWRDHPQDPLGRLELQATVARVQAQQIARWLPLSLPDPVRQYVKTAIPQGQANAVVAKVAGPLSDFPFSRPGSGEFRISGQLSDVRFVTVPKHLMGVDTRGEWPAFQNLSGTLVFDRASVKLSKVKARLTQAPNIAWSLLEADIADLDRAVVSIRAEGKGPLNDALNFWRRSPLHDWTERALETAKAQGSA
;
A
#
# COMPACT_ATOMS: atom_id res chain seq x y z
N VAL A 1 34.30 -25.93 -21.19
CA VAL A 1 34.25 -24.61 -21.86
C VAL A 1 34.57 -24.84 -23.31
N GLU A 2 33.68 -24.44 -24.19
CA GLU A 2 33.94 -24.42 -25.64
C GLU A 2 34.10 -22.98 -26.08
N TRP A 3 35.09 -22.75 -26.93
CA TRP A 3 35.38 -21.43 -27.45
C TRP A 3 35.54 -21.48 -29.01
N VAL A 4 34.75 -20.66 -29.66
CA VAL A 4 34.87 -20.44 -31.12
C VAL A 4 35.21 -19.00 -31.37
N SER A 5 36.28 -18.78 -32.15
CA SER A 5 36.78 -17.43 -32.51
C SER A 5 36.58 -17.17 -34.00
N GLY A 6 36.11 -15.95 -34.33
CA GLY A 6 35.88 -15.49 -35.69
C GLY A 6 35.30 -14.08 -35.67
N PRO A 7 34.75 -13.58 -36.79
CA PRO A 7 34.00 -12.32 -36.80
C PRO A 7 32.87 -12.31 -35.77
N THR A 8 32.26 -13.47 -35.54
CA THR A 8 31.38 -13.75 -34.38
C THR A 8 32.12 -14.75 -33.49
N SER A 9 32.39 -14.36 -32.26
CA SER A 9 32.98 -15.22 -31.25
C SER A 9 31.93 -15.75 -30.33
N ARG A 10 32.05 -17.02 -29.90
CA ARG A 10 31.12 -17.68 -29.00
C ARG A 10 31.90 -18.37 -27.87
N GLY A 11 31.47 -18.18 -26.65
CA GLY A 11 31.90 -18.96 -25.50
C GLY A 11 30.69 -19.68 -24.86
N THR A 12 30.85 -21.00 -24.69
CA THR A 12 29.86 -21.83 -24.01
C THR A 12 30.47 -22.40 -22.74
N PHE A 13 29.80 -22.20 -21.62
CA PHE A 13 30.22 -22.66 -20.31
C PHE A 13 29.18 -23.69 -19.81
N GLN A 14 29.60 -24.92 -19.56
CA GLN A 14 28.79 -25.98 -18.99
C GLN A 14 29.38 -26.38 -17.66
N ASN A 15 28.52 -26.45 -16.63
CA ASN A 15 28.91 -26.77 -15.26
C ASN A 15 30.11 -25.91 -14.76
N ALA A 16 30.16 -24.67 -15.20
CA ALA A 16 31.24 -23.75 -14.83
C ALA A 16 30.95 -23.12 -13.46
N THR A 17 32.01 -22.96 -12.67
CA THR A 17 31.97 -22.14 -11.48
C THR A 17 32.85 -20.93 -11.72
N LEU A 18 32.26 -19.74 -11.63
CA LEU A 18 33.00 -18.48 -11.66
C LEU A 18 33.37 -18.13 -10.21
N GLN A 19 34.68 -17.96 -9.97
CA GLN A 19 35.18 -17.51 -8.68
C GLN A 19 35.62 -16.05 -8.84
N PRO A 20 34.83 -15.07 -8.37
CA PRO A 20 35.29 -13.68 -8.32
C PRO A 20 36.47 -13.55 -7.35
N GLU A 21 37.32 -12.55 -7.54
CA GLU A 21 38.45 -12.28 -6.64
C GLU A 21 37.97 -12.00 -5.20
N GLN A 22 36.77 -11.41 -5.09
CA GLN A 22 36.07 -11.18 -3.80
C GLN A 22 34.64 -11.67 -3.93
N GLY A 23 34.20 -12.50 -2.96
CA GLY A 23 32.85 -13.01 -2.88
C GLY A 23 32.70 -14.53 -3.09
N PRO A 24 31.49 -15.06 -2.97
CA PRO A 24 31.21 -16.48 -3.13
C PRO A 24 31.36 -16.93 -4.59
N ALA A 25 31.69 -18.19 -4.76
CA ALA A 25 31.75 -18.83 -6.08
C ALA A 25 30.35 -18.83 -6.73
N TRP A 26 30.31 -18.60 -8.04
CA TRP A 26 29.08 -18.60 -8.84
C TRP A 26 28.89 -19.94 -9.54
N PRO A 27 28.08 -20.85 -9.03
CA PRO A 27 27.74 -22.06 -9.73
C PRO A 27 26.76 -21.75 -10.86
N THR A 28 27.25 -21.67 -12.07
CA THR A 28 26.40 -21.59 -13.26
C THR A 28 26.26 -22.98 -13.87
N ARG A 29 25.03 -23.40 -14.16
CA ARG A 29 24.79 -24.69 -14.81
C ARG A 29 25.15 -24.63 -16.28
N GLN A 30 24.65 -23.62 -16.98
CA GLN A 30 24.96 -23.35 -18.37
C GLN A 30 24.92 -21.85 -18.64
N ALA A 31 25.93 -21.33 -19.31
CA ALA A 31 25.95 -19.97 -19.83
C ALA A 31 26.53 -19.95 -21.24
N THR A 32 25.93 -19.16 -22.12
CA THR A 32 26.44 -18.93 -23.48
C THR A 32 26.56 -17.43 -23.69
N ILE A 33 27.66 -16.98 -24.24
CA ILE A 33 27.89 -15.61 -24.62
C ILE A 33 28.38 -15.58 -26.06
N GLU A 34 27.79 -14.72 -26.86
CA GLU A 34 28.16 -14.48 -28.25
C GLU A 34 28.39 -13.00 -28.48
N TRP A 35 29.41 -12.63 -29.22
CA TRP A 35 29.63 -11.23 -29.55
C TRP A 35 30.25 -11.09 -30.94
N GLN A 36 29.98 -9.96 -31.55
CA GLN A 36 30.53 -9.53 -32.83
C GLN A 36 31.67 -8.57 -32.61
N ARG A 37 32.75 -8.75 -33.35
CA ARG A 37 33.91 -7.87 -33.33
C ARG A 37 33.97 -7.02 -34.59
N GLY A 38 34.36 -5.78 -34.41
CA GLY A 38 34.70 -4.88 -35.50
C GLY A 38 36.12 -5.15 -36.04
N PRO A 39 36.50 -4.40 -37.08
CA PRO A 39 37.81 -4.56 -37.74
C PRO A 39 39.02 -4.32 -36.84
N THR A 40 38.86 -3.50 -35.80
CA THR A 40 39.94 -3.17 -34.81
C THR A 40 39.87 -4.07 -33.57
N GLY A 41 38.94 -5.07 -33.56
CA GLY A 41 38.81 -6.04 -32.47
C GLY A 41 37.84 -5.62 -31.37
N GLU A 42 37.24 -4.43 -31.45
CA GLU A 42 36.22 -3.92 -30.54
C GLU A 42 34.94 -4.75 -30.59
N ILE A 43 34.22 -4.83 -29.47
CA ILE A 43 32.93 -5.48 -29.42
C ILE A 43 31.87 -4.50 -29.93
N LEU A 44 31.15 -4.88 -30.99
CA LEU A 44 30.07 -4.07 -31.58
C LEU A 44 28.68 -4.42 -31.04
N ALA A 45 28.46 -5.69 -30.77
CA ALA A 45 27.18 -6.20 -30.27
C ALA A 45 27.38 -7.59 -29.65
N GLY A 46 26.42 -8.01 -28.86
CA GLY A 46 26.43 -9.36 -28.32
C GLY A 46 25.09 -9.81 -27.76
N GLN A 47 25.05 -11.08 -27.41
CA GLN A 47 23.96 -11.68 -26.66
C GLN A 47 24.52 -12.67 -25.63
N ALA A 48 23.82 -12.77 -24.50
CA ALA A 48 24.16 -13.77 -23.51
C ALA A 48 22.92 -14.46 -22.99
N GLN A 49 23.07 -15.71 -22.59
CA GLN A 49 22.04 -16.53 -21.97
C GLN A 49 22.63 -17.24 -20.77
N VAL A 50 21.94 -17.19 -19.64
CA VAL A 50 22.29 -17.91 -18.41
C VAL A 50 21.07 -18.67 -17.92
N ASP A 51 21.26 -19.95 -17.66
CA ASP A 51 20.19 -20.85 -17.22
C ASP A 51 19.64 -20.47 -15.85
N ALA A 52 20.53 -20.25 -14.89
CA ALA A 52 20.19 -19.88 -13.54
C ALA A 52 21.32 -19.07 -12.90
N LEU A 53 20.95 -18.03 -12.16
CA LEU A 53 21.84 -17.15 -11.44
C LEU A 53 21.19 -16.77 -10.10
N ASP A 54 21.93 -16.89 -9.00
CA ASP A 54 21.49 -16.35 -7.72
C ASP A 54 21.50 -14.82 -7.77
N VAL A 55 20.41 -14.19 -7.33
CA VAL A 55 20.29 -12.73 -7.35
C VAL A 55 21.41 -12.06 -6.56
N ALA A 56 21.84 -12.64 -5.44
CA ALA A 56 22.93 -12.11 -4.62
C ALA A 56 24.28 -12.04 -5.39
N GLN A 57 24.46 -12.87 -6.41
CA GLN A 57 25.69 -12.87 -7.22
C GLN A 57 25.81 -11.63 -8.12
N LEU A 58 24.70 -10.93 -8.38
CA LEU A 58 24.71 -9.67 -9.12
C LEU A 58 25.41 -8.54 -8.35
N ASP A 59 25.67 -8.72 -7.06
CA ASP A 59 26.37 -7.75 -6.21
C ASP A 59 27.73 -7.33 -6.80
N ALA A 60 28.47 -8.27 -7.35
CA ALA A 60 29.75 -7.98 -8.02
C ALA A 60 29.62 -7.05 -9.24
N TRP A 61 28.44 -6.98 -9.86
CA TRP A 61 28.17 -6.10 -11.00
C TRP A 61 27.71 -4.71 -10.57
N MET A 62 27.33 -4.56 -9.30
CA MET A 62 26.89 -3.27 -8.76
C MET A 62 28.02 -2.23 -8.70
N ALA A 63 29.29 -2.67 -8.74
CA ALA A 63 30.44 -1.78 -8.89
C ALA A 63 30.43 -0.99 -10.21
N LEU A 64 29.72 -1.48 -11.24
CA LEU A 64 29.55 -0.83 -12.54
C LEU A 64 28.29 0.04 -12.61
N ALA A 65 27.40 -0.04 -11.61
CA ALA A 65 26.17 0.73 -11.53
C ALA A 65 26.44 2.13 -10.96
N PRO A 66 25.58 3.12 -11.25
CA PRO A 66 25.61 4.40 -10.54
C PRO A 66 25.52 4.19 -9.03
N THR A 67 26.31 4.95 -8.26
CA THR A 67 26.48 4.79 -6.80
C THR A 67 25.14 4.70 -6.06
N GLN A 68 24.16 5.51 -6.43
CA GLN A 68 22.83 5.49 -5.82
C GLN A 68 22.11 4.14 -5.95
N TRP A 69 22.31 3.41 -7.05
CA TRP A 69 21.71 2.08 -7.25
C TRP A 69 22.49 1.01 -6.50
N ALA A 70 23.81 1.12 -6.47
CA ALA A 70 24.67 0.23 -5.69
C ALA A 70 24.33 0.33 -4.18
N ASP A 71 24.17 1.54 -3.65
CA ASP A 71 23.80 1.76 -2.27
C ASP A 71 22.41 1.17 -1.94
N LEU A 72 21.44 1.33 -2.83
CA LEU A 72 20.10 0.74 -2.66
C LEU A 72 20.15 -0.79 -2.70
N TRP A 73 20.94 -1.34 -3.63
CA TRP A 73 21.16 -2.78 -3.74
C TRP A 73 21.74 -3.38 -2.47
N HIS A 74 22.83 -2.79 -1.95
CA HIS A 74 23.46 -3.24 -0.72
C HIS A 74 22.54 -3.16 0.49
N GLN A 75 21.69 -2.11 0.59
CA GLN A 75 20.70 -2.01 1.64
C GLN A 75 19.59 -3.05 1.49
N ALA A 76 19.11 -3.24 0.27
CA ALA A 76 18.04 -4.18 -0.03
C ALA A 76 18.48 -5.65 0.14
N ALA A 77 19.77 -5.93 -0.04
CA ALA A 77 20.38 -7.26 0.08
C ALA A 77 19.51 -8.35 -0.60
N PRO A 78 19.22 -8.21 -1.91
CA PRO A 78 18.26 -9.08 -2.57
C PRO A 78 18.77 -10.52 -2.64
N GLN A 79 17.83 -11.45 -2.51
CA GLN A 79 18.06 -12.89 -2.56
C GLN A 79 17.03 -13.54 -3.50
N GLY A 80 17.28 -14.76 -3.92
CA GLY A 80 16.40 -15.51 -4.80
C GLY A 80 17.12 -16.00 -6.05
N LEU A 81 16.35 -16.51 -7.00
CA LEU A 81 16.90 -17.14 -8.19
C LEU A 81 16.36 -16.47 -9.46
N LEU A 82 17.24 -16.09 -10.37
CA LEU A 82 16.91 -15.76 -11.74
C LEU A 82 17.10 -16.98 -12.62
N LYS A 83 16.13 -17.28 -13.46
CA LYS A 83 16.20 -18.34 -14.48
C LYS A 83 16.00 -17.78 -15.86
N GLN A 84 16.52 -18.51 -16.85
CA GLN A 84 16.34 -18.19 -18.27
C GLN A 84 16.72 -16.74 -18.60
N LEU A 85 17.75 -16.20 -17.91
CA LEU A 85 18.22 -14.85 -18.14
C LEU A 85 18.83 -14.76 -19.54
N GLN A 86 18.32 -13.87 -20.36
CA GLN A 86 18.81 -13.58 -21.70
C GLN A 86 18.89 -12.08 -21.89
N TRP A 87 19.96 -11.60 -22.49
CA TRP A 87 20.05 -10.19 -22.87
C TRP A 87 20.83 -10.03 -24.18
N ARG A 88 20.51 -8.97 -24.89
CA ARG A 88 21.17 -8.53 -26.12
C ARG A 88 21.60 -7.08 -25.94
N TRP A 89 22.76 -6.77 -26.45
CA TRP A 89 23.30 -5.43 -26.37
C TRP A 89 23.96 -5.01 -27.64
N THR A 90 24.18 -3.69 -27.81
CA THR A 90 25.04 -3.07 -28.81
C THR A 90 26.07 -2.19 -28.12
N GLY A 91 27.19 -1.93 -28.81
CA GLY A 91 28.32 -1.17 -28.28
C GLY A 91 29.28 -2.00 -27.46
N PRO A 92 30.45 -1.41 -27.12
CA PRO A 92 31.46 -2.03 -26.27
C PRO A 92 30.96 -2.23 -24.86
N LEU A 93 31.59 -3.12 -24.09
CA LEU A 93 31.10 -3.52 -22.75
C LEU A 93 31.08 -2.37 -21.75
N ASP A 94 31.93 -1.38 -21.89
CA ASP A 94 31.98 -0.16 -21.06
C ASP A 94 30.93 0.89 -21.43
N GLN A 95 30.30 0.78 -22.60
CA GLN A 95 29.21 1.65 -23.09
C GLN A 95 28.07 0.82 -23.64
N MET A 96 27.80 -0.30 -23.02
CA MET A 96 26.77 -1.27 -23.41
C MET A 96 25.37 -0.67 -23.40
N GLN A 97 24.68 -0.76 -24.54
CA GLN A 97 23.27 -0.40 -24.65
C GLN A 97 22.42 -1.68 -24.72
N VAL A 98 21.65 -1.94 -23.68
CA VAL A 98 20.78 -3.13 -23.62
C VAL A 98 19.60 -2.94 -24.57
N GLN A 99 19.54 -3.76 -25.60
CA GLN A 99 18.50 -3.75 -26.63
C GLN A 99 17.26 -4.54 -26.19
N SER A 100 17.48 -5.67 -25.56
CA SER A 100 16.42 -6.50 -24.98
C SER A 100 16.96 -7.41 -23.91
N TRP A 101 16.11 -7.72 -22.94
CA TRP A 101 16.39 -8.74 -21.94
C TRP A 101 15.10 -9.44 -21.51
N LYS A 102 15.22 -10.64 -20.98
CA LYS A 102 14.15 -11.38 -20.30
C LYS A 102 14.73 -12.22 -19.17
N ALA A 103 13.93 -12.41 -18.12
CA ALA A 103 14.27 -13.25 -16.99
C ALA A 103 13.01 -13.76 -16.28
N GLN A 104 13.13 -14.91 -15.62
CA GLN A 104 12.19 -15.39 -14.63
C GLN A 104 12.82 -15.22 -13.25
N ALA A 105 12.18 -14.47 -12.37
CA ALA A 105 12.54 -14.37 -10.96
C ALA A 105 11.73 -15.36 -10.16
N ILE A 106 12.37 -16.09 -9.24
CA ILE A 106 11.73 -17.14 -8.43
C ILE A 106 12.10 -16.91 -6.97
N ASP A 107 11.07 -16.77 -6.14
CA ASP A 107 11.17 -16.59 -4.70
C ASP A 107 12.17 -15.49 -4.29
N VAL A 108 12.06 -14.35 -4.99
CA VAL A 108 12.92 -13.20 -4.72
C VAL A 108 12.44 -12.49 -3.47
N ALA A 109 13.39 -12.11 -2.63
CA ALA A 109 13.18 -11.35 -1.43
C ALA A 109 14.22 -10.23 -1.31
N TRP A 110 13.83 -9.11 -0.71
CA TRP A 110 14.74 -8.02 -0.37
C TRP A 110 14.25 -7.25 0.86
N GLN A 111 15.17 -6.57 1.53
CA GLN A 111 14.90 -5.75 2.70
C GLN A 111 14.47 -4.32 2.30
N PRO A 112 13.75 -3.61 3.17
CA PRO A 112 13.42 -2.21 2.93
C PRO A 112 14.68 -1.35 2.77
N ALA A 113 14.66 -0.43 1.81
CA ALA A 113 15.77 0.48 1.57
C ALA A 113 15.35 1.95 1.75
N HIS A 114 16.21 2.73 2.38
CA HIS A 114 16.02 4.15 2.67
C HIS A 114 16.98 4.98 1.81
N THR A 115 16.51 6.09 1.25
CA THR A 115 17.39 7.07 0.57
C THR A 115 18.18 7.92 1.55
N SER A 116 17.72 8.04 2.80
CA SER A 116 18.40 8.72 3.89
C SER A 116 18.05 8.05 5.22
N LYS A 117 19.04 7.89 6.10
CA LYS A 117 18.85 7.35 7.47
C LYS A 117 17.92 8.21 8.33
N ALA A 118 17.68 9.47 7.95
CA ALA A 118 16.79 10.38 8.65
C ALA A 118 15.30 10.21 8.29
N GLN A 119 14.98 9.42 7.26
CA GLN A 119 13.60 9.18 6.84
C GLN A 119 13.01 7.98 7.55
N ALA A 120 11.92 8.19 8.30
CA ALA A 120 11.17 7.11 8.95
C ALA A 120 10.50 6.18 7.92
N LEU A 121 9.98 6.74 6.82
CA LEU A 121 9.36 5.99 5.73
C LEU A 121 10.45 5.45 4.79
N ALA A 122 10.51 4.14 4.62
CA ALA A 122 11.36 3.52 3.61
C ALA A 122 10.86 3.89 2.21
N ARG A 123 11.76 4.35 1.35
CA ARG A 123 11.42 4.65 -0.06
C ARG A 123 11.02 3.39 -0.82
N TRP A 124 11.71 2.29 -0.56
CA TRP A 124 11.43 0.98 -1.15
C TRP A 124 11.01 0.01 -0.05
N PRO A 125 9.81 -0.56 -0.12
CA PRO A 125 9.43 -1.61 0.80
C PRO A 125 10.25 -2.88 0.58
N GLY A 126 10.44 -3.67 1.62
CA GLY A 126 10.93 -5.03 1.50
C GLY A 126 9.80 -5.97 1.06
N VAL A 127 10.17 -7.05 0.40
CA VAL A 127 9.21 -8.09 -0.02
C VAL A 127 9.85 -9.47 0.14
N SER A 128 9.02 -10.50 0.31
CA SER A 128 9.44 -11.90 0.22
C SER A 128 8.44 -12.72 -0.58
N GLY A 129 8.91 -13.84 -1.13
CA GLY A 129 8.08 -14.75 -1.90
C GLY A 129 7.70 -14.24 -3.29
N LEU A 130 8.42 -13.23 -3.82
CA LEU A 130 8.14 -12.66 -5.13
C LEU A 130 8.64 -13.57 -6.25
N SER A 131 7.75 -13.89 -7.17
CA SER A 131 8.10 -14.51 -8.46
C SER A 131 7.62 -13.61 -9.59
N ALA A 132 8.38 -13.58 -10.69
CA ALA A 132 8.06 -12.71 -11.83
C ALA A 132 8.56 -13.27 -13.15
N GLU A 133 7.84 -12.95 -14.22
CA GLU A 133 8.30 -13.10 -15.60
C GLU A 133 8.46 -11.71 -16.19
N LEU A 134 9.71 -11.31 -16.44
CA LEU A 134 10.06 -9.95 -16.80
C LEU A 134 10.78 -9.92 -18.15
N SER A 135 10.54 -8.87 -18.90
CA SER A 135 11.27 -8.58 -20.14
C SER A 135 11.35 -7.07 -20.35
N GLY A 136 12.34 -6.61 -21.13
CA GLY A 136 12.46 -5.18 -21.37
C GLY A 136 13.64 -4.79 -22.22
N THR A 137 13.97 -3.51 -22.15
CA THR A 137 15.12 -2.85 -22.77
C THR A 137 15.95 -2.15 -21.69
N GLY A 138 16.88 -1.29 -22.06
CA GLY A 138 17.59 -0.44 -21.09
C GLY A 138 16.71 0.61 -20.40
N GLN A 139 15.53 0.92 -20.94
CA GLN A 139 14.66 1.99 -20.46
C GLN A 139 13.26 1.50 -20.04
N GLU A 140 12.89 0.29 -20.40
CA GLU A 140 11.56 -0.27 -20.12
C GLU A 140 11.67 -1.69 -19.57
N MET A 141 10.89 -1.98 -18.55
CA MET A 141 10.66 -3.32 -18.02
C MET A 141 9.16 -3.57 -17.93
N LYS A 142 8.73 -4.71 -18.38
CA LYS A 142 7.35 -5.17 -18.27
C LYS A 142 7.27 -6.65 -17.95
N GLY A 143 6.17 -7.04 -17.35
CA GLY A 143 5.90 -8.45 -17.09
C GLY A 143 4.85 -8.66 -16.03
N GLN A 144 4.78 -9.88 -15.55
CA GLN A 144 3.87 -10.28 -14.48
C GLN A 144 4.65 -10.57 -13.21
N VAL A 145 4.12 -10.09 -12.10
CA VAL A 145 4.65 -10.37 -10.77
C VAL A 145 3.62 -11.10 -9.93
N SER A 146 4.07 -11.98 -9.07
CA SER A 146 3.22 -12.70 -8.12
C SER A 146 3.95 -12.95 -6.81
N VAL A 147 3.18 -13.00 -5.72
CA VAL A 147 3.63 -13.45 -4.40
C VAL A 147 2.68 -14.55 -3.94
N ARG A 148 3.21 -15.61 -3.36
CA ARG A 148 2.44 -16.65 -2.69
C ARG A 148 3.07 -16.89 -1.32
N GLU A 149 2.26 -16.75 -0.25
CA GLU A 149 2.70 -16.95 1.14
C GLU A 149 3.94 -16.11 1.50
N GLY A 150 3.92 -14.83 1.10
CA GLY A 150 5.00 -13.89 1.34
C GLY A 150 4.63 -12.78 2.32
N HIS A 151 5.42 -11.73 2.33
CA HIS A 151 5.10 -10.53 3.08
C HIS A 151 5.66 -9.27 2.43
N LEU A 152 4.98 -8.17 2.72
CA LEU A 152 5.43 -6.81 2.46
C LEU A 152 5.92 -6.20 3.77
N LEU A 153 7.13 -5.65 3.78
CA LEU A 153 7.72 -4.98 4.93
C LEU A 153 7.94 -3.51 4.59
N TRP A 154 7.11 -2.62 5.15
CA TRP A 154 7.19 -1.19 4.85
C TRP A 154 7.30 -0.34 6.12
N PRO A 155 8.51 -0.19 6.68
CA PRO A 155 8.75 0.66 7.83
C PRO A 155 8.33 2.11 7.58
N GLY A 156 7.66 2.70 8.56
CA GLY A 156 7.20 4.09 8.50
C GLY A 156 5.88 4.31 7.78
N LEU A 157 5.29 3.28 7.13
CA LEU A 157 3.97 3.41 6.51
C LEU A 157 2.85 3.00 7.47
N TRP A 158 2.97 1.87 8.15
CA TRP A 158 1.97 1.33 9.08
C TRP A 158 2.53 1.07 10.47
N GLU A 159 1.68 1.01 11.46
CA GLU A 159 2.03 0.63 12.85
C GLU A 159 2.67 -0.77 12.91
N GLU A 160 2.06 -1.73 12.18
CA GLU A 160 2.65 -3.04 11.93
C GLU A 160 3.32 -2.99 10.55
N PRO A 161 4.65 -2.81 10.48
CA PRO A 161 5.33 -2.62 9.20
C PRO A 161 5.32 -3.87 8.31
N LYS A 162 5.12 -5.05 8.91
CA LYS A 162 5.06 -6.33 8.21
C LYS A 162 3.61 -6.73 7.95
N GLN A 163 3.23 -6.79 6.66
CA GLN A 163 1.92 -7.26 6.23
C GLN A 163 2.09 -8.61 5.51
N ASN A 164 1.37 -9.63 5.97
CA ASN A 164 1.36 -10.92 5.31
C ASN A 164 0.56 -10.84 4.00
N ILE A 165 1.07 -11.50 2.98
CA ILE A 165 0.45 -11.62 1.66
C ILE A 165 0.21 -13.10 1.42
N ASP A 166 -1.06 -13.51 1.36
CA ASP A 166 -1.41 -14.89 1.01
C ASP A 166 -1.25 -15.08 -0.50
N ARG A 167 -1.71 -14.08 -1.26
CA ARG A 167 -1.55 -14.04 -2.71
C ARG A 167 -1.49 -12.60 -3.21
N PHE A 168 -0.60 -12.36 -4.14
CA PHE A 168 -0.55 -11.14 -4.93
C PHE A 168 -0.26 -11.48 -6.39
N GLN A 169 -0.88 -10.78 -7.32
CA GLN A 169 -0.54 -10.83 -8.74
C GLN A 169 -0.81 -9.47 -9.38
N ALA A 170 0.03 -9.07 -10.33
CA ALA A 170 -0.16 -7.86 -11.11
C ALA A 170 0.63 -7.93 -12.42
N ASP A 171 0.17 -7.19 -13.41
CA ASP A 171 0.99 -6.79 -14.55
C ASP A 171 1.75 -5.52 -14.16
N VAL A 172 3.04 -5.46 -14.46
CA VAL A 172 3.90 -4.32 -14.14
C VAL A 172 4.53 -3.75 -15.40
N LEU A 173 4.63 -2.42 -15.44
CA LEU A 173 5.38 -1.66 -16.43
C LEU A 173 6.21 -0.62 -15.70
N LEU A 174 7.54 -0.71 -15.84
CA LEU A 174 8.48 0.30 -15.38
C LEU A 174 9.12 0.96 -16.60
N GLN A 175 9.04 2.27 -16.66
CA GLN A 175 9.71 3.09 -17.65
C GLN A 175 10.63 4.07 -16.94
N SER A 176 11.87 4.16 -17.37
CA SER A 176 12.86 5.04 -16.75
C SER A 176 13.70 5.69 -17.84
N ASP A 177 13.65 6.99 -17.89
CA ASP A 177 14.53 7.83 -18.71
C ASP A 177 15.29 8.84 -17.82
N PRO A 178 16.22 9.63 -18.34
CA PRO A 178 16.95 10.60 -17.53
C PRO A 178 16.11 11.68 -16.86
N GLN A 179 14.87 11.88 -17.31
CA GLN A 179 13.95 12.90 -16.79
C GLN A 179 12.95 12.34 -15.79
N GLN A 180 12.50 11.09 -15.99
CA GLN A 180 11.40 10.54 -15.19
C GLN A 180 11.47 9.02 -15.07
N THR A 181 11.10 8.53 -13.90
CA THR A 181 10.75 7.12 -13.67
C THR A 181 9.24 7.00 -13.45
N ARG A 182 8.61 6.07 -14.16
CA ARG A 182 7.20 5.74 -14.04
C ARG A 182 7.01 4.26 -13.79
N MET A 183 6.17 3.91 -12.83
CA MET A 183 5.82 2.54 -12.51
C MET A 183 4.31 2.37 -12.51
N GLN A 184 3.83 1.39 -13.28
CA GLN A 184 2.41 1.07 -13.38
C GLN A 184 2.15 -0.35 -12.91
N TRP A 185 1.06 -0.52 -12.19
CA TRP A 185 0.47 -1.80 -11.83
C TRP A 185 -0.93 -1.87 -12.42
N SER A 186 -1.20 -2.92 -13.19
CA SER A 186 -2.51 -3.18 -13.78
C SER A 186 -3.01 -4.55 -13.33
N HIS A 187 -4.33 -4.69 -13.26
CA HIS A 187 -4.98 -5.95 -12.87
C HIS A 187 -4.42 -6.52 -11.55
N ALA A 188 -3.99 -5.62 -10.67
CA ALA A 188 -3.40 -6.02 -9.41
C ALA A 188 -4.45 -6.59 -8.46
N GLN A 189 -4.18 -7.76 -7.91
CA GLN A 189 -5.02 -8.47 -6.95
C GLN A 189 -4.19 -8.84 -5.74
N LEU A 190 -4.66 -8.46 -4.55
CA LEU A 190 -4.01 -8.72 -3.27
C LEU A 190 -4.97 -9.44 -2.34
N GLU A 191 -4.55 -10.57 -1.80
CA GLU A 191 -5.22 -11.31 -0.74
C GLU A 191 -4.36 -11.30 0.53
N SER A 192 -4.95 -10.90 1.65
CA SER A 192 -4.32 -10.89 2.97
C SER A 192 -5.37 -11.22 4.04
N GLY A 193 -5.36 -12.45 4.53
CA GLY A 193 -6.41 -12.98 5.38
C GLY A 193 -7.80 -12.88 4.69
N PRO A 194 -8.80 -12.32 5.36
CA PRO A 194 -10.14 -12.20 4.78
C PRO A 194 -10.29 -11.02 3.79
N THR A 195 -9.23 -10.27 3.54
CA THR A 195 -9.27 -9.05 2.70
C THR A 195 -8.80 -9.38 1.29
N HIS A 196 -9.64 -9.03 0.31
CA HIS A 196 -9.31 -9.09 -1.12
C HIS A 196 -9.43 -7.68 -1.71
N ILE A 197 -8.36 -7.25 -2.37
CA ILE A 197 -8.22 -5.91 -2.95
C ILE A 197 -7.85 -6.05 -4.42
N ASP A 198 -8.65 -5.46 -5.31
CA ASP A 198 -8.28 -5.25 -6.70
C ASP A 198 -7.85 -3.78 -6.87
N PHE A 199 -6.75 -3.54 -7.59
CA PHE A 199 -6.32 -2.16 -7.82
C PHE A 199 -5.56 -1.98 -9.12
N ASN A 200 -5.51 -0.72 -9.56
CA ASN A 200 -4.58 -0.23 -10.57
C ASN A 200 -3.87 0.99 -9.99
N ALA A 201 -2.57 1.12 -10.27
CA ALA A 201 -1.77 2.22 -9.79
C ALA A 201 -0.78 2.70 -10.86
N ASP A 202 -0.56 4.01 -10.92
CA ASP A 202 0.42 4.69 -11.75
C ASP A 202 1.21 5.65 -10.85
N TRP A 203 2.45 5.32 -10.59
CA TRP A 203 3.35 6.17 -9.83
C TRP A 203 4.41 6.78 -10.75
N ARG A 204 4.73 8.05 -10.49
CA ARG A 204 5.78 8.78 -11.22
C ARG A 204 6.64 9.54 -10.22
N ASP A 205 7.94 9.48 -10.40
CA ASP A 205 8.81 10.37 -9.67
C ASP A 205 8.58 11.84 -10.13
N HIS A 206 8.92 12.77 -9.28
CA HIS A 206 8.77 14.19 -9.58
C HIS A 206 9.88 14.99 -8.90
N PRO A 207 10.56 15.91 -9.61
CA PRO A 207 11.70 16.66 -9.05
C PRO A 207 11.38 17.48 -7.79
N GLN A 208 10.13 17.93 -7.65
CA GLN A 208 9.67 18.74 -6.53
C GLN A 208 8.93 17.94 -5.46
N ASP A 209 8.72 16.65 -5.65
CA ASP A 209 8.07 15.77 -4.69
C ASP A 209 8.92 14.51 -4.46
N PRO A 210 9.60 14.41 -3.31
CA PRO A 210 10.47 13.27 -3.02
C PRO A 210 9.73 11.94 -2.91
N LEU A 211 8.41 11.94 -2.70
CA LEU A 211 7.56 10.76 -2.67
C LEU A 211 6.91 10.47 -4.03
N GLY A 212 7.01 11.41 -4.99
CA GLY A 212 6.43 11.30 -6.31
C GLY A 212 4.91 11.53 -6.33
N ARG A 213 4.32 11.28 -7.48
CA ARG A 213 2.87 11.40 -7.72
C ARG A 213 2.27 10.03 -7.90
N LEU A 214 1.13 9.80 -7.30
CA LEU A 214 0.39 8.53 -7.39
C LEU A 214 -1.01 8.78 -7.97
N GLU A 215 -1.42 7.92 -8.89
CA GLU A 215 -2.81 7.70 -9.30
C GLU A 215 -3.17 6.27 -8.95
N LEU A 216 -4.07 6.07 -7.99
CA LEU A 216 -4.50 4.76 -7.49
C LEU A 216 -6.02 4.66 -7.52
N GLN A 217 -6.52 3.56 -8.03
CA GLN A 217 -7.92 3.16 -7.88
C GLN A 217 -7.95 1.74 -7.34
N ALA A 218 -8.68 1.55 -6.24
CA ALA A 218 -8.80 0.24 -5.60
C ALA A 218 -10.25 -0.06 -5.25
N THR A 219 -10.59 -1.35 -5.28
CA THR A 219 -11.88 -1.88 -4.84
C THR A 219 -11.67 -3.01 -3.84
N VAL A 220 -12.46 -3.02 -2.78
CA VAL A 220 -12.48 -4.09 -1.79
C VAL A 220 -13.92 -4.57 -1.67
N ALA A 221 -14.16 -5.82 -2.00
CA ALA A 221 -15.51 -6.39 -1.94
C ALA A 221 -16.07 -6.34 -0.52
N ARG A 222 -15.24 -6.71 0.46
CA ARG A 222 -15.57 -6.70 1.88
C ARG A 222 -14.32 -6.52 2.73
N VAL A 223 -14.42 -5.68 3.77
CA VAL A 223 -13.41 -5.54 4.81
C VAL A 223 -14.04 -5.54 6.18
N GLN A 224 -13.46 -6.26 7.12
CA GLN A 224 -13.90 -6.26 8.53
C GLN A 224 -13.30 -5.06 9.27
N ALA A 225 -14.06 -4.49 10.20
CA ALA A 225 -13.64 -3.31 10.97
C ALA A 225 -12.28 -3.50 11.66
N GLN A 226 -12.04 -4.69 12.22
CA GLN A 226 -10.80 -5.03 12.92
C GLN A 226 -9.56 -5.01 12.00
N GLN A 227 -9.76 -5.20 10.69
CA GLN A 227 -8.67 -5.16 9.71
C GLN A 227 -8.32 -3.74 9.29
N ILE A 228 -9.26 -2.80 9.38
CA ILE A 228 -9.05 -1.41 8.92
C ILE A 228 -7.88 -0.75 9.65
N ALA A 229 -7.78 -0.95 10.95
CA ALA A 229 -6.75 -0.34 11.78
C ALA A 229 -5.31 -0.67 11.32
N ARG A 230 -5.10 -1.87 10.76
CA ARG A 230 -3.78 -2.32 10.26
C ARG A 230 -3.31 -1.54 9.03
N TRP A 231 -4.24 -0.99 8.26
CA TRP A 231 -3.96 -0.29 7.00
C TRP A 231 -3.94 1.23 7.15
N LEU A 232 -4.14 1.74 8.37
CA LEU A 232 -4.09 3.18 8.61
C LEU A 232 -2.62 3.67 8.57
N PRO A 233 -2.30 4.63 7.69
CA PRO A 233 -0.93 5.10 7.56
C PRO A 233 -0.50 5.93 8.79
N LEU A 234 0.79 5.86 9.13
CA LEU A 234 1.39 6.64 10.22
C LEU A 234 1.40 8.16 9.97
N SER A 235 1.14 8.59 8.74
CA SER A 235 0.91 10.00 8.42
C SER A 235 -0.37 10.56 9.04
N LEU A 236 -1.34 9.69 9.40
CA LEU A 236 -2.49 10.11 10.21
C LEU A 236 -2.07 10.32 11.67
N PRO A 237 -2.56 11.39 12.33
CA PRO A 237 -2.29 11.63 13.74
C PRO A 237 -2.65 10.42 14.62
N ASP A 238 -1.82 10.13 15.63
CA ASP A 238 -2.04 8.99 16.53
C ASP A 238 -3.43 8.98 17.18
N PRO A 239 -3.96 10.13 17.69
CA PRO A 239 -5.32 10.16 18.24
C PRO A 239 -6.40 9.68 17.25
N VAL A 240 -6.24 9.98 15.96
CA VAL A 240 -7.18 9.56 14.90
C VAL A 240 -7.10 8.04 14.69
N ARG A 241 -5.89 7.48 14.64
CA ARG A 241 -5.72 6.03 14.49
C ARG A 241 -6.28 5.27 15.68
N GLN A 242 -5.99 5.73 16.91
CA GLN A 242 -6.53 5.14 18.13
C GLN A 242 -8.04 5.24 18.21
N TYR A 243 -8.60 6.39 17.78
CA TYR A 243 -10.04 6.55 17.71
C TYR A 243 -10.68 5.52 16.77
N VAL A 244 -10.21 5.40 15.53
CA VAL A 244 -10.77 4.43 14.58
C VAL A 244 -10.72 3.01 15.13
N LYS A 245 -9.59 2.62 15.74
CA LYS A 245 -9.38 1.29 16.34
C LYS A 245 -10.37 0.96 17.44
N THR A 246 -10.75 1.95 18.24
CA THR A 246 -11.57 1.74 19.44
C THR A 246 -13.03 2.12 19.27
N ALA A 247 -13.33 3.07 18.38
CA ALA A 247 -14.70 3.48 18.08
C ALA A 247 -15.48 2.45 17.24
N ILE A 248 -14.76 1.63 16.44
CA ILE A 248 -15.39 0.64 15.54
C ILE A 248 -14.90 -0.77 15.88
N PRO A 249 -15.30 -1.34 17.02
CA PRO A 249 -14.81 -2.65 17.47
C PRO A 249 -15.37 -3.83 16.65
N GLN A 250 -16.47 -3.64 15.93
CA GLN A 250 -17.15 -4.68 15.18
C GLN A 250 -17.86 -4.10 13.95
N GLY A 251 -18.04 -4.92 12.92
CA GLY A 251 -18.77 -4.59 11.71
C GLY A 251 -17.96 -4.84 10.46
N GLN A 252 -18.54 -4.48 9.33
CA GLN A 252 -17.88 -4.61 8.03
C GLN A 252 -18.26 -3.48 7.09
N ALA A 253 -17.39 -3.19 6.14
CA ALA A 253 -17.69 -2.36 4.99
C ALA A 253 -17.66 -3.22 3.73
N ASN A 254 -18.63 -3.00 2.85
CA ASN A 254 -18.80 -3.72 1.59
C ASN A 254 -18.72 -2.73 0.43
N ALA A 255 -18.36 -3.23 -0.76
CA ALA A 255 -18.23 -2.44 -1.99
C ALA A 255 -17.41 -1.16 -1.76
N VAL A 256 -16.26 -1.33 -1.08
CA VAL A 256 -15.37 -0.20 -0.81
C VAL A 256 -14.63 0.18 -2.08
N VAL A 257 -14.67 1.46 -2.41
CA VAL A 257 -13.92 2.05 -3.51
C VAL A 257 -12.99 3.11 -2.94
N ALA A 258 -11.71 3.01 -3.28
CA ALA A 258 -10.69 3.99 -2.89
C ALA A 258 -10.08 4.64 -4.14
N LYS A 259 -9.85 5.94 -4.08
CA LYS A 259 -9.18 6.71 -5.11
C LYS A 259 -8.18 7.67 -4.48
N VAL A 260 -6.96 7.64 -4.97
CA VAL A 260 -5.89 8.55 -4.60
C VAL A 260 -5.29 9.12 -5.87
N ALA A 261 -5.17 10.45 -5.99
CA ALA A 261 -4.54 11.06 -7.14
C ALA A 261 -3.86 12.38 -6.74
N GLY A 262 -2.54 12.46 -6.87
CA GLY A 262 -1.80 13.68 -6.56
C GLY A 262 -0.38 13.45 -6.07
N PRO A 263 0.33 14.54 -5.71
CA PRO A 263 1.65 14.49 -5.08
C PRO A 263 1.54 13.85 -3.69
N LEU A 264 2.31 12.80 -3.43
CA LEU A 264 2.21 12.05 -2.16
C LEU A 264 2.65 12.86 -0.93
N SER A 265 3.49 13.87 -1.10
CA SER A 265 3.85 14.81 -0.02
C SER A 265 2.68 15.68 0.47
N ASP A 266 1.63 15.85 -0.37
CA ASP A 266 0.44 16.63 -0.02
C ASP A 266 -0.70 15.78 0.58
N PHE A 267 -0.50 14.45 0.68
CA PHE A 267 -1.51 13.56 1.27
C PHE A 267 -1.88 13.98 2.71
N PRO A 268 -3.15 14.03 3.09
CA PRO A 268 -4.36 13.57 2.41
C PRO A 268 -5.06 14.60 1.50
N PHE A 269 -4.33 15.55 0.93
CA PHE A 269 -4.81 16.57 -0.03
C PHE A 269 -5.88 17.51 0.56
N SER A 270 -5.68 17.95 1.78
CA SER A 270 -6.63 18.82 2.51
C SER A 270 -6.84 20.17 1.80
N ARG A 271 -5.83 20.66 1.06
CA ARG A 271 -5.93 21.92 0.32
C ARG A 271 -6.69 21.71 -1.00
N PRO A 272 -7.64 22.59 -1.37
CA PRO A 272 -8.34 22.53 -2.65
C PRO A 272 -7.35 22.50 -3.82
N GLY A 273 -7.53 21.55 -4.75
CA GLY A 273 -6.70 21.42 -5.96
C GLY A 273 -5.35 20.73 -5.75
N SER A 274 -4.95 20.35 -4.54
CA SER A 274 -3.69 19.62 -4.30
C SER A 274 -3.73 18.15 -4.75
N GLY A 275 -4.92 17.55 -4.81
CA GLY A 275 -5.11 16.16 -5.22
C GLY A 275 -6.49 15.63 -4.87
N GLU A 276 -6.66 14.33 -5.03
CA GLU A 276 -7.87 13.58 -4.68
C GLU A 276 -7.53 12.45 -3.71
N PHE A 277 -8.26 12.39 -2.60
CA PHE A 277 -8.31 11.23 -1.71
C PHE A 277 -9.78 10.97 -1.38
N ARG A 278 -10.31 9.87 -1.86
CA ARG A 278 -11.69 9.50 -1.63
C ARG A 278 -11.81 8.02 -1.34
N ILE A 279 -12.48 7.69 -0.24
CA ILE A 279 -12.87 6.32 0.09
C ILE A 279 -14.37 6.31 0.35
N SER A 280 -15.08 5.39 -0.26
CA SER A 280 -16.51 5.20 -0.02
C SER A 280 -16.82 3.72 0.16
N GLY A 281 -17.82 3.41 0.99
CA GLY A 281 -18.25 2.03 1.23
C GLY A 281 -19.60 1.95 1.92
N GLN A 282 -20.21 0.77 1.84
CA GLN A 282 -21.47 0.45 2.51
C GLN A 282 -21.15 -0.26 3.82
N LEU A 283 -21.51 0.38 4.92
CA LEU A 283 -21.39 -0.20 6.26
C LEU A 283 -22.51 -1.20 6.53
N SER A 284 -22.19 -2.29 7.21
CA SER A 284 -23.16 -3.25 7.68
C SER A 284 -22.75 -3.85 9.02
N ASP A 285 -23.74 -4.02 9.89
CA ASP A 285 -23.62 -4.60 11.24
C ASP A 285 -22.49 -3.96 12.09
N VAL A 286 -22.33 -2.64 11.95
CA VAL A 286 -21.28 -1.91 12.67
C VAL A 286 -21.74 -1.61 14.10
N ARG A 287 -20.88 -1.91 15.06
CA ARG A 287 -20.93 -1.35 16.40
C ARG A 287 -20.05 -0.10 16.42
N PHE A 288 -20.67 1.03 16.76
CA PHE A 288 -19.99 2.31 16.82
C PHE A 288 -20.11 2.93 18.20
N VAL A 289 -18.98 3.25 18.82
CA VAL A 289 -18.86 3.94 20.11
C VAL A 289 -18.41 5.35 19.84
N THR A 290 -19.30 6.33 20.06
CA THR A 290 -19.03 7.72 19.69
C THR A 290 -17.83 8.33 20.42
N VAL A 291 -17.68 8.04 21.70
CA VAL A 291 -16.49 8.40 22.50
C VAL A 291 -16.00 7.17 23.24
N PRO A 292 -14.90 6.56 22.83
CA PRO A 292 -14.26 5.45 23.54
C PRO A 292 -13.84 5.84 24.97
N LYS A 293 -13.87 4.90 25.90
CA LYS A 293 -13.62 5.16 27.33
C LYS A 293 -12.30 5.87 27.63
N HIS A 294 -11.23 5.54 26.89
CA HIS A 294 -9.91 6.15 27.10
C HIS A 294 -9.82 7.61 26.63
N LEU A 295 -10.79 8.09 25.85
CA LEU A 295 -10.91 9.49 25.42
C LEU A 295 -11.88 10.29 26.30
N MET A 296 -12.55 9.64 27.26
CA MET A 296 -13.42 10.33 28.21
C MET A 296 -12.54 11.05 29.22
N GLY A 297 -12.79 12.35 29.42
CA GLY A 297 -12.15 13.11 30.51
C GLY A 297 -12.50 12.51 31.87
N VAL A 298 -11.63 12.72 32.87
CA VAL A 298 -11.79 12.19 34.23
C VAL A 298 -13.10 12.67 34.89
N ASP A 299 -13.59 13.81 34.44
CA ASP A 299 -14.82 14.46 34.97
C ASP A 299 -16.08 14.20 34.11
N THR A 300 -15.97 13.41 33.04
CA THR A 300 -17.12 13.13 32.17
C THR A 300 -18.07 12.18 32.87
N ARG A 301 -19.20 12.70 33.33
CA ARG A 301 -20.31 11.91 33.89
C ARG A 301 -21.19 11.44 32.73
N GLY A 302 -21.66 10.19 32.85
CA GLY A 302 -22.55 9.59 31.87
C GLY A 302 -21.85 8.81 30.76
N GLU A 303 -22.66 8.11 29.98
CA GLU A 303 -22.19 7.29 28.85
C GLU A 303 -22.53 7.97 27.54
N TRP A 304 -21.51 8.17 26.69
CA TRP A 304 -21.74 8.62 25.33
C TRP A 304 -22.53 7.58 24.53
N PRO A 305 -23.36 8.02 23.56
CA PRO A 305 -24.14 7.11 22.72
C PRO A 305 -23.28 6.05 22.08
N ALA A 306 -23.77 4.82 22.10
CA ALA A 306 -23.20 3.73 21.30
C ALA A 306 -24.28 3.16 20.39
N PHE A 307 -23.93 2.89 19.16
CA PHE A 307 -24.83 2.36 18.13
C PHE A 307 -24.52 0.90 17.86
N GLN A 308 -25.57 0.12 17.67
CA GLN A 308 -25.49 -1.29 17.24
C GLN A 308 -26.23 -1.45 15.92
N ASN A 309 -25.83 -2.48 15.16
CA ASN A 309 -26.40 -2.83 13.86
C ASN A 309 -26.43 -1.62 12.91
N LEU A 310 -25.41 -0.75 13.02
CA LEU A 310 -25.31 0.42 12.17
C LEU A 310 -25.00 -0.02 10.74
N SER A 311 -25.84 0.43 9.83
CA SER A 311 -25.62 0.33 8.38
C SER A 311 -25.81 1.70 7.75
N GLY A 312 -25.13 1.94 6.62
CA GLY A 312 -25.18 3.23 5.95
C GLY A 312 -24.05 3.39 4.95
N THR A 313 -24.00 4.55 4.33
CA THR A 313 -22.93 4.90 3.38
C THR A 313 -21.92 5.79 4.06
N LEU A 314 -20.65 5.35 4.10
CA LEU A 314 -19.52 6.13 4.60
C LEU A 314 -18.73 6.67 3.41
N VAL A 315 -18.38 7.94 3.46
CA VAL A 315 -17.51 8.61 2.48
C VAL A 315 -16.46 9.41 3.23
N PHE A 316 -15.21 9.12 2.96
CA PHE A 316 -14.08 10.01 3.23
C PHE A 316 -13.78 10.78 1.95
N ASP A 317 -13.62 12.08 2.04
CA ASP A 317 -13.22 12.94 0.93
C ASP A 317 -12.19 13.94 1.45
N ARG A 318 -10.92 13.69 1.15
CA ARG A 318 -9.77 14.45 1.66
C ARG A 318 -9.80 14.54 3.19
N ALA A 319 -10.02 15.71 3.76
CA ALA A 319 -10.11 15.94 5.20
C ALA A 319 -11.57 15.86 5.73
N SER A 320 -12.55 15.45 4.93
CA SER A 320 -13.93 15.36 5.39
C SER A 320 -14.44 13.92 5.48
N VAL A 321 -15.40 13.70 6.38
CA VAL A 321 -16.08 12.42 6.55
C VAL A 321 -17.58 12.64 6.54
N LYS A 322 -18.31 11.85 5.77
CA LYS A 322 -19.77 11.88 5.73
C LYS A 322 -20.33 10.47 5.90
N LEU A 323 -21.27 10.35 6.83
CA LEU A 323 -22.06 9.16 7.06
C LEU A 323 -23.53 9.50 6.76
N SER A 324 -24.13 8.77 5.82
CA SER A 324 -25.50 9.03 5.34
C SER A 324 -26.30 7.74 5.16
N LYS A 325 -27.62 7.88 5.03
CA LYS A 325 -28.57 6.76 4.90
C LYS A 325 -28.42 5.75 6.04
N VAL A 326 -28.19 6.26 7.25
CA VAL A 326 -27.89 5.43 8.41
C VAL A 326 -29.15 4.77 8.95
N LYS A 327 -29.05 3.49 9.21
CA LYS A 327 -29.97 2.74 10.07
C LYS A 327 -29.13 2.21 11.22
N ALA A 328 -29.59 2.44 12.45
CA ALA A 328 -28.88 2.01 13.64
C ALA A 328 -29.85 1.85 14.82
N ARG A 329 -29.40 1.13 15.84
CA ARG A 329 -30.07 1.10 17.16
C ARG A 329 -29.17 1.77 18.19
N LEU A 330 -29.71 2.72 18.90
CA LEU A 330 -29.02 3.33 20.03
C LEU A 330 -29.05 2.35 21.22
N THR A 331 -27.89 2.01 21.77
CA THR A 331 -27.80 1.02 22.85
C THR A 331 -28.57 1.46 24.10
N GLN A 332 -28.54 2.75 24.41
CA GLN A 332 -29.17 3.33 25.59
C GLN A 332 -30.69 3.61 25.42
N ALA A 333 -31.18 3.62 24.17
CA ALA A 333 -32.59 3.83 23.83
C ALA A 333 -33.01 2.99 22.61
N PRO A 334 -33.10 1.65 22.77
CA PRO A 334 -33.28 0.73 21.64
C PRO A 334 -34.61 0.81 20.94
N ASN A 335 -35.63 1.41 21.60
CA ASN A 335 -36.98 1.53 21.06
C ASN A 335 -37.22 2.82 20.26
N ILE A 336 -36.18 3.68 20.13
CA ILE A 336 -36.23 4.83 19.22
C ILE A 336 -35.94 4.33 17.79
N ALA A 337 -36.91 4.52 16.90
CA ALA A 337 -36.79 4.25 15.48
C ALA A 337 -36.37 5.53 14.75
N TRP A 338 -35.18 5.50 14.11
CA TRP A 338 -34.65 6.62 13.38
C TRP A 338 -35.19 6.63 11.95
N SER A 339 -35.79 7.75 11.52
CA SER A 339 -36.18 8.01 10.14
C SER A 339 -35.07 8.71 9.34
N LEU A 340 -34.28 9.51 10.03
CA LEU A 340 -33.09 10.15 9.51
C LEU A 340 -31.98 10.02 10.56
N LEU A 341 -30.80 9.64 10.11
CA LEU A 341 -29.58 9.72 10.92
C LEU A 341 -28.41 9.94 9.97
N GLU A 342 -27.80 11.10 10.08
CA GLU A 342 -26.65 11.50 9.28
C GLU A 342 -25.62 12.16 10.20
N ALA A 343 -24.35 12.00 9.86
CA ALA A 343 -23.27 12.67 10.55
C ALA A 343 -22.21 13.11 9.53
N ASP A 344 -21.65 14.28 9.73
CA ASP A 344 -20.53 14.77 8.93
C ASP A 344 -19.48 15.48 9.78
N ILE A 345 -18.25 15.36 9.35
CA ILE A 345 -17.11 16.13 9.81
C ILE A 345 -16.56 16.84 8.58
N ALA A 346 -16.76 18.15 8.52
CA ALA A 346 -16.34 18.94 7.36
C ALA A 346 -14.80 19.05 7.26
N ASP A 347 -14.12 19.01 8.41
CA ASP A 347 -12.68 19.15 8.52
C ASP A 347 -12.17 18.33 9.73
N LEU A 348 -11.43 17.27 9.45
CA LEU A 348 -10.88 16.38 10.48
C LEU A 348 -9.86 17.08 11.40
N ASP A 349 -9.19 18.13 10.93
CA ASP A 349 -8.26 18.90 11.75
C ASP A 349 -8.97 19.69 12.85
N ARG A 350 -10.23 20.09 12.59
CA ARG A 350 -11.09 20.76 13.57
C ARG A 350 -11.94 19.80 14.39
N ALA A 351 -12.16 18.59 13.87
CA ALA A 351 -12.91 17.49 14.48
C ALA A 351 -14.32 17.90 15.00
N VAL A 352 -15.00 18.84 14.34
CA VAL A 352 -16.37 19.24 14.68
C VAL A 352 -17.33 18.29 13.98
N VAL A 353 -18.11 17.55 14.76
CA VAL A 353 -19.11 16.59 14.26
C VAL A 353 -20.46 17.27 14.20
N SER A 354 -21.05 17.33 13.00
CA SER A 354 -22.44 17.75 12.78
C SER A 354 -23.32 16.51 12.70
N ILE A 355 -24.38 16.45 13.48
CA ILE A 355 -25.33 15.33 13.49
C ILE A 355 -26.73 15.85 13.18
N ARG A 356 -27.40 15.22 12.21
CA ARG A 356 -28.82 15.41 11.94
C ARG A 356 -29.56 14.09 12.22
N ALA A 357 -30.50 14.11 13.14
CA ALA A 357 -31.23 12.92 13.52
C ALA A 357 -32.72 13.25 13.69
N GLU A 358 -33.56 12.39 13.13
CA GLU A 358 -35.02 12.39 13.33
C GLU A 358 -35.43 10.98 13.71
N GLY A 359 -36.24 10.87 14.72
CA GLY A 359 -36.67 9.55 15.21
C GLY A 359 -38.01 9.62 15.94
N LYS A 360 -38.65 8.46 16.07
CA LYS A 360 -39.88 8.28 16.82
C LYS A 360 -39.71 7.19 17.87
N GLY A 361 -40.27 7.40 19.05
CA GLY A 361 -40.17 6.40 20.09
C GLY A 361 -40.78 6.84 21.42
N PRO A 362 -40.72 6.00 22.46
CA PRO A 362 -41.20 6.36 23.77
C PRO A 362 -40.43 7.55 24.33
N LEU A 363 -41.15 8.61 24.74
CA LEU A 363 -40.52 9.80 25.33
C LEU A 363 -39.70 9.48 26.58
N ASN A 364 -40.13 8.46 27.35
CA ASN A 364 -39.40 8.02 28.51
C ASN A 364 -38.01 7.45 28.16
N ASP A 365 -37.87 6.76 27.03
CA ASP A 365 -36.57 6.24 26.55
C ASP A 365 -35.66 7.40 26.13
N ALA A 366 -36.20 8.40 25.44
CA ALA A 366 -35.46 9.60 25.06
C ALA A 366 -34.96 10.37 26.29
N LEU A 367 -35.83 10.53 27.32
CA LEU A 367 -35.51 11.20 28.57
C LEU A 367 -34.48 10.43 29.40
N ASN A 368 -34.55 9.11 29.43
CA ASN A 368 -33.58 8.24 30.10
C ASN A 368 -32.21 8.28 29.40
N PHE A 369 -32.20 8.27 28.08
CA PHE A 369 -30.99 8.46 27.29
C PHE A 369 -30.34 9.82 27.62
N TRP A 370 -31.13 10.90 27.61
CA TRP A 370 -30.65 12.23 27.93
C TRP A 370 -29.99 12.28 29.31
N ARG A 371 -30.65 11.76 30.36
CA ARG A 371 -30.17 11.77 31.76
C ARG A 371 -28.90 10.96 31.95
N ARG A 372 -28.67 9.90 31.16
CA ARG A 372 -27.50 9.03 31.25
C ARG A 372 -26.36 9.51 30.40
N SER A 373 -26.58 10.43 29.47
CA SER A 373 -25.59 10.95 28.56
C SER A 373 -24.94 12.24 29.11
N PRO A 374 -23.76 12.65 28.63
CA PRO A 374 -23.16 13.93 28.97
C PRO A 374 -24.03 15.14 28.60
N LEU A 375 -24.99 14.97 27.72
CA LEU A 375 -25.97 16.02 27.35
C LEU A 375 -26.72 16.54 28.56
N HIS A 376 -26.92 15.73 29.59
CA HIS A 376 -27.57 16.12 30.84
C HIS A 376 -26.85 17.27 31.53
N ASP A 377 -25.53 17.19 31.66
CA ASP A 377 -24.73 18.24 32.29
C ASP A 377 -24.57 19.48 31.37
N TRP A 378 -24.46 19.26 30.03
CA TRP A 378 -24.37 20.35 29.06
C TRP A 378 -25.61 21.25 28.98
N THR A 379 -26.73 20.74 29.38
CA THR A 379 -28.00 21.47 29.42
C THR A 379 -28.38 21.88 30.85
N GLU A 380 -27.37 22.05 31.73
CA GLU A 380 -27.58 22.49 33.13
C GLU A 380 -28.65 21.68 33.86
N ARG A 381 -28.79 20.39 33.52
CA ARG A 381 -29.75 19.46 34.09
C ARG A 381 -31.24 19.86 33.92
N ALA A 382 -31.55 20.65 32.89
CA ALA A 382 -32.87 21.21 32.63
C ALA A 382 -34.05 20.20 32.70
N LEU A 383 -33.78 18.91 32.40
CA LEU A 383 -34.77 17.84 32.35
C LEU A 383 -34.61 16.83 33.50
N GLU A 384 -33.88 17.14 34.58
CA GLU A 384 -33.59 16.19 35.64
C GLU A 384 -34.87 15.64 36.33
N THR A 385 -35.82 16.51 36.60
CA THR A 385 -37.09 16.18 37.27
C THR A 385 -38.23 15.93 36.29
N ALA A 386 -38.03 16.08 35.00
CA ALA A 386 -39.08 15.91 33.99
C ALA A 386 -39.61 14.48 33.99
N LYS A 387 -40.91 14.32 33.84
CA LYS A 387 -41.59 13.05 33.61
C LYS A 387 -42.17 13.06 32.22
N ALA A 388 -41.96 12.00 31.46
CA ALA A 388 -42.45 11.89 30.11
C ALA A 388 -43.37 10.67 29.95
N GLN A 389 -44.50 10.85 29.29
CA GLN A 389 -45.42 9.79 28.89
C GLN A 389 -45.82 9.99 27.44
N GLY A 390 -46.07 8.88 26.74
CA GLY A 390 -46.41 8.89 25.33
C GLY A 390 -45.20 8.65 24.39
N SER A 391 -45.42 8.88 23.11
CA SER A 391 -44.41 8.79 22.07
C SER A 391 -44.31 10.09 21.28
N ALA A 392 -43.14 10.48 20.85
CA ALA A 392 -42.92 11.58 19.91
C ALA A 392 -42.42 11.04 18.57
#